data_e732f1cb8df7b8d0cbdc48aa1f238824
#
_entry.id   e732f1cb8df7b8d0cbdc48aa1f238824
#
_cell.length_a   1.000
_cell.length_b   1.000
_cell.length_c   1.000
_cell.angle_alpha   90.00
_cell.angle_beta   90.00
_cell.angle_gamma   90.00
#
_symmetry.space_group_name_H-M   'P 1'
#
loop_
_entity.id
_entity.type
_entity.pdbx_description
1 polymer ?
#
loop_
_entity_poly.entity_id
_entity_poly.type
_entity_poly.pdbx_seq_one_letter_code
_entity_poly.pdbx_strand_id
1 'polypeptide(L)'
;MLNIAELKRQACATIDQHKDDLIAIAKDILNNPESGFNEVRTSKLVADRMKTMGIPHETGLAITGVKGSIKGGKGPGPRVAVIGELDSLVVKEHPYSDSITGAAHACGHHCQIGMMIGAVTGLISPDVLQNLSGEIIPFAVPAEEFIEVTERLELRSQKKIEFLGGKQELIKIGAFDNVDIAMMCHTAGDMGQNKFAVGGTSNGHIVKYVEYKGRGSHAGGAPHLGINALNAASFALQAINANREIYMDEDTVRIHGIMTVGGEAVSAVPSDVRLEWRVRSSSPRAVVKNSSIVDRCFKSGALAVGASVKITNIPGYLPMKHDTILQSIFQDNATDLIGKSNVILIPSGQNRGGSTDMGDISQLIPSCHPYTSGAVGPGHSKDYLIKDYESSVITPAKLLAMATIDLLAEDGIKAQEVIQKHSSNMNKDSYLRFQRDLASLVEFDGAT
;
A
#
# COMPACT_ATOMS: atom_id res chain seq x y z
N MET A 1 28.73 -5.71 -27.56
CA MET A 1 27.61 -5.44 -26.65
C MET A 1 27.70 -6.46 -25.52
N LEU A 2 27.56 -6.02 -24.29
CA LEU A 2 27.50 -6.91 -23.12
C LEU A 2 26.21 -7.74 -23.21
N ASN A 3 26.26 -9.01 -22.80
CA ASN A 3 25.06 -9.83 -22.71
C ASN A 3 24.29 -9.52 -21.40
N ILE A 4 23.02 -9.94 -21.31
CA ILE A 4 22.13 -9.67 -20.17
C ILE A 4 22.77 -10.14 -18.85
N ALA A 5 23.40 -11.32 -18.81
CA ALA A 5 24.02 -11.84 -17.61
C ALA A 5 25.17 -10.94 -17.12
N GLU A 6 25.94 -10.39 -18.05
CA GLU A 6 27.02 -9.45 -17.73
C GLU A 6 26.47 -8.12 -17.20
N LEU A 7 25.40 -7.56 -17.82
CA LEU A 7 24.76 -6.35 -17.36
C LEU A 7 24.22 -6.51 -15.93
N LYS A 8 23.55 -7.65 -15.65
CA LYS A 8 23.07 -7.97 -14.30
C LYS A 8 24.21 -8.04 -13.29
N ARG A 9 25.33 -8.71 -13.65
CA ARG A 9 26.48 -8.82 -12.77
C ARG A 9 27.08 -7.46 -12.44
N GLN A 10 27.21 -6.56 -13.43
CA GLN A 10 27.73 -5.22 -13.23
C GLN A 10 26.79 -4.36 -12.37
N ALA A 11 25.49 -4.38 -12.61
CA ALA A 11 24.52 -3.68 -11.78
C ALA A 11 24.58 -4.18 -10.33
N CYS A 12 24.61 -5.48 -10.10
CA CYS A 12 24.76 -6.07 -8.77
C CYS A 12 26.07 -5.64 -8.09
N ALA A 13 27.18 -5.66 -8.81
CA ALA A 13 28.48 -5.21 -8.26
C ALA A 13 28.48 -3.73 -7.88
N THR A 14 27.84 -2.88 -8.69
CA THR A 14 27.67 -1.46 -8.36
C THR A 14 26.81 -1.27 -7.11
N ILE A 15 25.73 -2.03 -6.95
CA ILE A 15 24.90 -2.00 -5.73
C ILE A 15 25.72 -2.42 -4.52
N ASP A 16 26.55 -3.48 -4.63
CA ASP A 16 27.42 -3.94 -3.54
C ASP A 16 28.43 -2.87 -3.10
N GLN A 17 28.99 -2.12 -4.05
CA GLN A 17 29.93 -1.03 -3.75
C GLN A 17 29.28 0.11 -2.96
N HIS A 18 27.96 0.31 -3.08
CA HIS A 18 27.19 1.35 -2.39
C HIS A 18 26.37 0.83 -1.21
N LYS A 19 26.57 -0.43 -0.83
CA LYS A 19 25.77 -1.13 0.19
C LYS A 19 25.60 -0.34 1.49
N ASP A 20 26.68 0.16 2.04
CA ASP A 20 26.67 0.85 3.34
C ASP A 20 25.88 2.17 3.26
N ASP A 21 25.99 2.93 2.17
CA ASP A 21 25.20 4.15 1.93
C ASP A 21 23.72 3.83 1.77
N LEU A 22 23.36 2.79 1.04
CA LEU A 22 21.97 2.35 0.85
C LEU A 22 21.32 1.92 2.18
N ILE A 23 22.05 1.17 3.00
CA ILE A 23 21.60 0.79 4.34
C ILE A 23 21.49 2.03 5.26
N ALA A 24 22.42 2.97 5.15
CA ALA A 24 22.36 4.21 5.92
C ALA A 24 21.12 5.05 5.57
N ILE A 25 20.75 5.13 4.29
CA ILE A 25 19.50 5.78 3.85
C ILE A 25 18.28 5.14 4.51
N ALA A 26 18.17 3.81 4.45
CA ALA A 26 17.05 3.10 5.07
C ALA A 26 16.99 3.35 6.59
N LYS A 27 18.14 3.32 7.28
CA LYS A 27 18.21 3.60 8.72
C LYS A 27 17.90 5.05 9.07
N ASP A 28 18.29 5.99 8.22
CA ASP A 28 17.97 7.41 8.41
C ASP A 28 16.46 7.65 8.34
N ILE A 29 15.77 7.02 7.38
CA ILE A 29 14.32 7.09 7.27
C ILE A 29 13.66 6.40 8.47
N LEU A 30 14.14 5.21 8.89
CA LEU A 30 13.65 4.51 10.09
C LEU A 30 13.65 5.39 11.33
N ASN A 31 14.69 6.19 11.52
CA ASN A 31 14.86 7.08 12.68
C ASN A 31 14.06 8.38 12.59
N ASN A 32 13.44 8.67 11.45
CA ASN A 32 12.66 9.88 11.21
C ASN A 32 11.34 9.54 10.49
N PRO A 33 10.48 8.73 11.11
CA PRO A 33 9.26 8.24 10.49
C PRO A 33 8.22 9.36 10.33
N GLU A 34 7.52 9.35 9.20
CA GLU A 34 6.46 10.31 8.86
C GLU A 34 5.23 9.54 8.34
N SER A 35 4.02 9.90 8.78
CA SER A 35 2.79 9.27 8.30
C SER A 35 2.37 9.79 6.92
N GLY A 36 1.46 9.09 6.30
CA GLY A 36 1.06 9.36 4.92
C GLY A 36 0.54 10.78 4.68
N PHE A 37 0.95 11.38 3.57
CA PHE A 37 0.78 12.78 3.17
C PHE A 37 1.55 13.79 4.03
N ASN A 38 2.31 13.34 5.04
CA ASN A 38 3.18 14.15 5.88
C ASN A 38 4.67 13.84 5.68
N GLU A 39 5.03 13.04 4.68
CA GLU A 39 6.38 12.51 4.40
C GLU A 39 7.32 13.59 3.81
N VAL A 40 7.34 14.78 4.39
CA VAL A 40 8.06 15.95 3.84
C VAL A 40 9.57 15.74 3.85
N ARG A 41 10.09 15.23 4.95
CA ARG A 41 11.54 14.98 5.10
C ARG A 41 11.99 13.80 4.23
N THR A 42 11.23 12.71 4.23
CA THR A 42 11.54 11.51 3.45
C THR A 42 11.46 11.80 1.95
N SER A 43 10.43 12.53 1.51
CA SER A 43 10.29 13.02 0.14
C SER A 43 11.48 13.87 -0.30
N LYS A 44 11.90 14.83 0.57
CA LYS A 44 13.05 15.67 0.32
C LYS A 44 14.34 14.86 0.22
N LEU A 45 14.55 13.87 1.10
CA LEU A 45 15.71 12.98 1.05
C LEU A 45 15.79 12.27 -0.31
N VAL A 46 14.67 11.71 -0.80
CA VAL A 46 14.60 11.05 -2.11
C VAL A 46 14.90 12.01 -3.24
N ALA A 47 14.31 13.21 -3.24
CA ALA A 47 14.56 14.25 -4.25
C ALA A 47 16.03 14.69 -4.27
N ASP A 48 16.62 14.92 -3.10
CA ASP A 48 18.05 15.29 -2.98
C ASP A 48 18.97 14.17 -3.49
N ARG A 49 18.62 12.88 -3.25
CA ARG A 49 19.37 11.74 -3.77
C ARG A 49 19.24 11.65 -5.30
N MET A 50 18.04 11.78 -5.86
CA MET A 50 17.85 11.83 -7.32
C MET A 50 18.63 12.98 -7.94
N LYS A 51 18.63 14.15 -7.32
CA LYS A 51 19.42 15.30 -7.77
C LYS A 51 20.93 15.00 -7.75
N THR A 52 21.45 14.40 -6.68
CA THR A 52 22.86 14.02 -6.57
C THR A 52 23.27 12.99 -7.64
N MET A 53 22.37 12.08 -7.98
CA MET A 53 22.54 11.08 -9.04
C MET A 53 22.34 11.67 -10.46
N GLY A 54 22.02 12.96 -10.59
CA GLY A 54 21.78 13.61 -11.88
C GLY A 54 20.47 13.20 -12.55
N ILE A 55 19.50 12.68 -11.78
CA ILE A 55 18.22 12.19 -12.28
C ILE A 55 17.19 13.34 -12.33
N PRO A 56 16.66 13.70 -13.52
CA PRO A 56 15.52 14.59 -13.63
C PRO A 56 14.33 14.03 -12.85
N HIS A 57 13.66 14.86 -12.07
CA HIS A 57 12.54 14.39 -11.24
C HIS A 57 11.51 15.50 -10.99
N GLU A 58 10.29 15.07 -10.70
CA GLU A 58 9.16 15.88 -10.23
C GLU A 58 8.91 15.58 -8.76
N THR A 59 8.47 16.60 -8.00
CA THR A 59 8.15 16.50 -6.57
C THR A 59 6.72 17.01 -6.32
N GLY A 60 6.16 16.69 -5.15
CA GLY A 60 4.84 17.18 -4.77
C GLY A 60 3.68 16.42 -5.42
N LEU A 61 3.94 15.29 -6.05
CA LEU A 61 2.89 14.45 -6.63
C LEU A 61 2.05 13.82 -5.51
N ALA A 62 0.75 14.02 -5.52
CA ALA A 62 -0.14 13.66 -4.41
C ALA A 62 0.47 14.10 -3.06
N ILE A 63 0.84 15.37 -2.96
CA ILE A 63 1.44 16.11 -1.84
C ILE A 63 2.95 15.85 -1.68
N THR A 64 3.41 14.61 -1.52
CA THR A 64 4.81 14.31 -1.15
C THR A 64 5.52 13.38 -2.13
N GLY A 65 4.85 12.81 -3.11
CA GLY A 65 5.44 11.88 -4.07
C GLY A 65 6.56 12.50 -4.91
N VAL A 66 7.56 11.67 -5.25
CA VAL A 66 8.73 12.04 -6.09
C VAL A 66 8.88 11.04 -7.21
N LYS A 67 8.89 11.51 -8.45
CA LYS A 67 8.99 10.68 -9.66
C LYS A 67 10.18 11.11 -10.52
N GLY A 68 11.11 10.20 -10.72
CA GLY A 68 12.28 10.40 -11.58
C GLY A 68 12.10 9.86 -12.99
N SER A 69 13.01 10.25 -13.89
CA SER A 69 13.05 9.83 -15.29
C SER A 69 14.48 9.59 -15.72
N ILE A 70 14.78 8.36 -16.16
CA ILE A 70 16.11 7.94 -16.59
C ILE A 70 15.97 7.26 -17.96
N LYS A 71 16.46 7.91 -19.00
CA LYS A 71 16.40 7.38 -20.37
C LYS A 71 17.52 6.39 -20.63
N GLY A 72 17.18 5.22 -21.14
CA GLY A 72 18.14 4.22 -21.59
C GLY A 72 18.94 4.71 -22.81
N GLY A 73 20.22 4.29 -22.90
CA GLY A 73 21.15 4.76 -23.94
C GLY A 73 20.83 4.24 -25.34
N LYS A 74 20.03 3.18 -25.49
CA LYS A 74 19.61 2.64 -26.79
C LYS A 74 18.40 3.37 -27.42
N GLY A 75 17.84 4.37 -26.73
CA GLY A 75 16.74 5.16 -27.25
C GLY A 75 15.36 4.74 -26.76
N PRO A 76 14.28 5.15 -27.46
CA PRO A 76 12.91 4.96 -27.01
C PRO A 76 12.53 3.50 -26.81
N GLY A 77 11.67 3.22 -25.85
CA GLY A 77 11.18 1.89 -25.52
C GLY A 77 10.18 1.92 -24.37
N PRO A 78 9.89 0.77 -23.75
CA PRO A 78 8.98 0.68 -22.63
C PRO A 78 9.45 1.47 -21.39
N ARG A 79 8.49 1.85 -20.55
CA ARG A 79 8.71 2.67 -19.34
C ARG A 79 8.38 1.83 -18.10
N VAL A 80 9.43 1.56 -17.33
CA VAL A 80 9.37 0.65 -16.17
C VAL A 80 9.53 1.45 -14.89
N ALA A 81 8.49 1.43 -14.03
CA ALA A 81 8.56 2.04 -12.71
C ALA A 81 9.12 1.07 -11.68
N VAL A 82 10.10 1.56 -10.91
CA VAL A 82 10.60 0.94 -9.68
C VAL A 82 10.09 1.78 -8.52
N ILE A 83 9.21 1.21 -7.72
CA ILE A 83 8.43 1.95 -6.71
C ILE A 83 8.98 1.69 -5.32
N GLY A 84 8.97 2.73 -4.47
CA GLY A 84 9.17 2.66 -3.03
C GLY A 84 8.17 3.55 -2.31
N GLU A 85 7.69 3.12 -1.16
CA GLU A 85 6.70 3.83 -0.34
C GLU A 85 7.40 4.72 0.70
N LEU A 86 6.88 5.95 0.87
CA LEU A 86 7.49 6.98 1.70
C LEU A 86 7.04 6.91 3.17
N ASP A 87 5.81 6.46 3.40
CA ASP A 87 5.10 6.64 4.66
C ASP A 87 5.40 5.58 5.71
N SER A 88 4.99 5.87 6.93
CA SER A 88 5.03 4.99 8.08
C SER A 88 3.66 4.85 8.73
N LEU A 89 3.53 3.86 9.61
CA LEU A 89 2.38 3.68 10.50
C LEU A 89 2.46 4.60 11.74
N VAL A 90 1.42 4.53 12.56
CA VAL A 90 1.41 5.07 13.93
C VAL A 90 1.41 3.88 14.91
N VAL A 91 2.56 3.62 15.54
CA VAL A 91 2.77 2.55 16.53
C VAL A 91 3.62 3.11 17.68
N LYS A 92 2.98 3.72 18.66
CA LYS A 92 3.63 4.48 19.73
C LYS A 92 4.63 3.67 20.56
N GLU A 93 4.38 2.37 20.75
CA GLU A 93 5.27 1.48 21.50
C GLU A 93 6.46 0.95 20.68
N HIS A 94 6.56 1.28 19.42
CA HIS A 94 7.67 0.82 18.58
C HIS A 94 8.98 1.50 19.02
N PRO A 95 10.13 0.77 19.09
CA PRO A 95 11.39 1.33 19.61
C PRO A 95 11.93 2.53 18.80
N TYR A 96 11.51 2.68 17.55
CA TYR A 96 11.87 3.80 16.67
C TYR A 96 10.67 4.71 16.39
N SER A 97 9.69 4.77 17.29
CA SER A 97 8.56 5.69 17.13
C SER A 97 8.98 7.14 17.39
N ASP A 98 8.44 8.05 16.61
CA ASP A 98 8.51 9.48 16.90
C ASP A 98 7.73 9.77 18.19
N SER A 99 8.34 10.50 19.11
CA SER A 99 7.78 10.72 20.46
C SER A 99 6.57 11.67 20.48
N ILE A 100 6.36 12.44 19.42
CA ILE A 100 5.27 13.43 19.31
C ILE A 100 4.11 12.81 18.54
N THR A 101 4.37 12.27 17.35
CA THR A 101 3.34 11.75 16.44
C THR A 101 3.02 10.28 16.68
N GLY A 102 3.97 9.52 17.25
CA GLY A 102 3.87 8.06 17.35
C GLY A 102 4.11 7.35 16.02
N ALA A 103 4.53 8.07 14.98
CA ALA A 103 4.89 7.50 13.69
C ALA A 103 6.01 6.47 13.83
N ALA A 104 5.94 5.35 13.10
CA ALA A 104 6.95 4.30 13.16
C ALA A 104 6.93 3.42 11.90
N HIS A 105 8.12 3.08 11.38
CA HIS A 105 8.24 2.18 10.22
C HIS A 105 8.03 0.71 10.61
N ALA A 106 6.82 0.36 11.09
CA ALA A 106 6.44 -0.99 11.47
C ALA A 106 5.87 -1.83 10.30
N CYS A 107 6.08 -1.38 9.07
CA CYS A 107 5.77 -2.11 7.83
C CYS A 107 6.98 -2.31 6.91
N GLY A 108 8.06 -1.53 7.11
CA GLY A 108 9.32 -1.69 6.38
C GLY A 108 9.46 -0.82 5.13
N HIS A 109 8.64 0.22 4.95
CA HIS A 109 8.70 1.14 3.80
C HIS A 109 10.05 1.87 3.70
N HIS A 110 10.71 2.16 4.83
CA HIS A 110 12.07 2.70 4.84
C HIS A 110 13.07 1.82 4.07
N CYS A 111 12.91 0.49 4.09
CA CYS A 111 13.71 -0.43 3.28
C CYS A 111 13.36 -0.31 1.81
N GLN A 112 12.11 -0.09 1.45
CA GLN A 112 11.67 0.04 0.05
C GLN A 112 12.32 1.25 -0.64
N ILE A 113 12.46 2.37 0.05
CA ILE A 113 13.21 3.53 -0.48
C ILE A 113 14.66 3.14 -0.71
N GLY A 114 15.28 2.40 0.22
CA GLY A 114 16.63 1.85 0.04
C GLY A 114 16.72 0.89 -1.15
N MET A 115 15.72 0.01 -1.34
CA MET A 115 15.62 -0.91 -2.48
C MET A 115 15.52 -0.16 -3.82
N MET A 116 14.64 0.84 -3.90
CA MET A 116 14.43 1.66 -5.09
C MET A 116 15.70 2.42 -5.47
N ILE A 117 16.30 3.16 -4.53
CA ILE A 117 17.53 3.90 -4.75
C ILE A 117 18.67 2.96 -5.11
N GLY A 118 18.77 1.80 -4.45
CA GLY A 118 19.77 0.78 -4.73
C GLY A 118 19.65 0.21 -6.14
N ALA A 119 18.43 -0.15 -6.57
CA ALA A 119 18.18 -0.62 -7.93
C ALA A 119 18.61 0.42 -8.97
N VAL A 120 18.22 1.67 -8.75
CA VAL A 120 18.60 2.80 -9.62
C VAL A 120 20.10 2.99 -9.66
N THR A 121 20.79 2.91 -8.52
CA THR A 121 22.26 3.00 -8.44
C THR A 121 22.96 1.99 -9.36
N GLY A 122 22.50 0.74 -9.36
CA GLY A 122 23.02 -0.27 -10.27
C GLY A 122 22.70 -0.01 -11.74
N LEU A 123 21.50 0.47 -12.02
CA LEU A 123 20.99 0.68 -13.38
C LEU A 123 21.61 1.90 -14.10
N ILE A 124 21.99 2.95 -13.37
CA ILE A 124 22.60 4.16 -13.97
C ILE A 124 24.09 4.01 -14.22
N SER A 125 24.73 2.88 -13.82
CA SER A 125 26.13 2.66 -14.19
C SER A 125 26.27 2.74 -15.72
N PRO A 126 27.31 3.44 -16.24
CA PRO A 126 27.40 3.73 -17.68
C PRO A 126 27.30 2.49 -18.57
N ASP A 127 27.97 1.42 -18.18
CA ASP A 127 27.97 0.16 -18.94
C ASP A 127 26.61 -0.57 -18.96
N VAL A 128 25.77 -0.35 -17.94
CA VAL A 128 24.41 -0.90 -17.90
C VAL A 128 23.46 0.02 -18.67
N LEU A 129 23.40 1.30 -18.31
CA LEU A 129 22.41 2.25 -18.84
C LEU A 129 22.47 2.39 -20.36
N GLN A 130 23.68 2.44 -20.93
CA GLN A 130 23.87 2.56 -22.39
C GLN A 130 23.36 1.35 -23.19
N ASN A 131 23.11 0.21 -22.52
CA ASN A 131 22.62 -1.02 -23.14
C ASN A 131 21.11 -1.25 -22.90
N LEU A 132 20.41 -0.34 -22.25
CA LEU A 132 18.96 -0.38 -22.02
C LEU A 132 18.21 0.53 -22.98
N SER A 133 17.01 0.09 -23.40
CA SER A 133 16.05 0.88 -24.19
C SER A 133 14.94 1.38 -23.30
N GLY A 134 14.28 2.48 -23.70
CA GLY A 134 13.13 2.99 -22.96
C GLY A 134 13.49 3.85 -21.75
N GLU A 135 12.75 3.71 -20.66
CA GLU A 135 12.85 4.61 -19.53
C GLU A 135 12.69 3.85 -18.19
N ILE A 136 13.57 4.15 -17.26
CA ILE A 136 13.47 3.71 -15.87
C ILE A 136 12.86 4.85 -15.07
N ILE A 137 11.81 4.55 -14.31
CA ILE A 137 11.06 5.53 -13.51
C ILE A 137 11.19 5.17 -12.03
N PRO A 138 12.19 5.68 -11.29
CA PRO A 138 12.16 5.61 -9.84
C PRO A 138 11.00 6.44 -9.32
N PHE A 139 10.11 5.83 -8.54
CA PHE A 139 8.89 6.47 -8.08
C PHE A 139 8.69 6.27 -6.58
N ALA A 140 9.01 7.27 -5.79
CA ALA A 140 8.68 7.29 -4.38
C ALA A 140 7.24 7.79 -4.20
N VAL A 141 6.39 6.93 -3.65
CA VAL A 141 4.94 7.15 -3.57
C VAL A 141 4.49 7.38 -2.14
N PRO A 142 3.55 8.32 -1.89
CA PRO A 142 3.08 8.62 -0.54
C PRO A 142 1.96 7.69 -0.09
N ALA A 143 1.67 7.71 1.21
CA ALA A 143 0.39 7.35 1.85
C ALA A 143 -0.18 5.99 1.44
N GLU A 144 0.65 4.92 1.46
CA GLU A 144 0.18 3.55 1.27
C GLU A 144 -0.65 3.08 2.48
N GLU A 145 -0.23 3.39 3.69
CA GLU A 145 -0.95 3.02 4.90
C GLU A 145 -2.23 3.85 5.02
N PHE A 146 -3.36 3.17 4.96
CA PHE A 146 -4.68 3.83 5.00
C PHE A 146 -5.11 4.09 6.45
N ILE A 147 -4.43 5.03 7.10
CA ILE A 147 -4.63 5.45 8.49
C ILE A 147 -5.00 6.94 8.57
N GLU A 148 -5.23 7.45 9.77
CA GLU A 148 -5.54 8.88 10.01
C GLU A 148 -6.70 9.37 9.13
N VAL A 149 -7.80 8.58 9.11
CA VAL A 149 -8.93 8.78 8.18
C VAL A 149 -9.56 10.17 8.35
N THR A 150 -9.68 10.66 9.59
CA THR A 150 -10.28 11.97 9.87
C THR A 150 -9.46 13.11 9.24
N GLU A 151 -8.15 13.08 9.40
CA GLU A 151 -7.21 14.07 8.85
C GLU A 151 -7.22 14.04 7.31
N ARG A 152 -7.27 12.84 6.72
CA ARG A 152 -7.34 12.68 5.25
C ARG A 152 -8.70 13.12 4.68
N LEU A 153 -9.80 12.93 5.42
CA LEU A 153 -11.10 13.49 5.05
C LEU A 153 -11.07 15.02 5.08
N GLU A 154 -10.31 15.62 5.98
CA GLU A 154 -10.10 17.07 6.00
C GLU A 154 -9.29 17.53 4.79
N LEU A 155 -8.18 16.88 4.43
CA LEU A 155 -7.44 17.13 3.19
C LEU A 155 -8.35 17.04 1.95
N ARG A 156 -9.24 16.04 1.92
CA ARG A 156 -10.24 15.88 0.87
C ARG A 156 -11.25 17.04 0.84
N SER A 157 -11.74 17.47 1.98
CA SER A 157 -12.66 18.62 2.09
C SER A 157 -12.02 19.92 1.59
N GLN A 158 -10.71 20.08 1.80
CA GLN A 158 -9.88 21.18 1.31
C GLN A 158 -9.50 21.01 -0.18
N LYS A 159 -9.96 19.93 -0.85
CA LYS A 159 -9.66 19.62 -2.26
C LYS A 159 -8.15 19.41 -2.54
N LYS A 160 -7.35 19.08 -1.54
CA LYS A 160 -5.94 18.74 -1.72
C LYS A 160 -5.74 17.34 -2.28
N ILE A 161 -6.64 16.43 -1.93
CA ILE A 161 -6.73 15.06 -2.45
C ILE A 161 -8.20 14.72 -2.74
N GLU A 162 -8.43 13.72 -3.59
CA GLU A 162 -9.75 13.10 -3.79
C GLU A 162 -9.79 11.74 -3.10
N PHE A 163 -8.73 10.92 -3.28
CA PHE A 163 -8.59 9.60 -2.69
C PHE A 163 -7.65 9.63 -1.48
N LEU A 164 -7.93 8.79 -0.49
CA LEU A 164 -7.19 8.75 0.76
C LEU A 164 -5.94 7.85 0.69
N GLY A 165 -5.78 7.05 -0.37
CA GLY A 165 -4.59 6.26 -0.66
C GLY A 165 -3.70 6.95 -1.69
N GLY A 166 -2.38 6.87 -1.51
CA GLY A 166 -1.42 7.59 -2.33
C GLY A 166 -1.43 7.18 -3.79
N LYS A 167 -1.36 5.88 -4.11
CA LYS A 167 -1.35 5.41 -5.50
C LYS A 167 -2.69 5.67 -6.21
N GLN A 168 -3.81 5.65 -5.48
CA GLN A 168 -5.11 6.04 -6.01
C GLN A 168 -5.11 7.51 -6.47
N GLU A 169 -4.62 8.41 -5.61
CA GLU A 169 -4.50 9.84 -5.94
C GLU A 169 -3.51 10.07 -7.08
N LEU A 170 -2.38 9.36 -7.11
CA LEU A 170 -1.41 9.40 -8.20
C LEU A 170 -1.99 8.93 -9.53
N ILE A 171 -2.83 7.89 -9.55
CA ILE A 171 -3.57 7.48 -10.75
C ILE A 171 -4.49 8.61 -11.21
N LYS A 172 -5.25 9.20 -10.30
CA LYS A 172 -6.20 10.27 -10.62
C LYS A 172 -5.51 11.49 -11.25
N ILE A 173 -4.38 11.94 -10.71
CA ILE A 173 -3.64 13.08 -11.24
C ILE A 173 -2.82 12.77 -12.50
N GLY A 174 -2.81 11.51 -12.96
CA GLY A 174 -2.12 11.10 -14.18
C GLY A 174 -0.65 10.74 -14.00
N ALA A 175 -0.17 10.58 -12.78
CA ALA A 175 1.24 10.28 -12.52
C ALA A 175 1.67 8.89 -13.04
N PHE A 176 0.71 7.99 -13.30
CA PHE A 176 0.95 6.67 -13.91
C PHE A 176 0.61 6.61 -15.41
N ASP A 177 0.13 7.68 -16.05
CA ASP A 177 -0.31 7.64 -17.46
C ASP A 177 0.83 7.33 -18.47
N ASN A 178 2.06 7.58 -18.06
CA ASN A 178 3.26 7.29 -18.84
C ASN A 178 4.11 6.15 -18.23
N VAL A 179 3.50 5.21 -17.50
CA VAL A 179 4.14 4.01 -16.95
C VAL A 179 3.55 2.78 -17.63
N ASP A 180 4.40 1.92 -18.17
CA ASP A 180 3.95 0.72 -18.90
C ASP A 180 4.01 -0.53 -18.02
N ILE A 181 4.94 -0.59 -17.05
CA ILE A 181 5.14 -1.70 -16.10
C ILE A 181 5.50 -1.11 -14.73
N ALA A 182 4.97 -1.69 -13.64
CA ALA A 182 5.27 -1.27 -12.28
C ALA A 182 5.77 -2.43 -11.41
N MET A 183 6.89 -2.20 -10.73
CA MET A 183 7.49 -3.19 -9.84
C MET A 183 7.84 -2.56 -8.49
N MET A 184 7.58 -3.31 -7.42
CA MET A 184 7.93 -2.96 -6.05
C MET A 184 8.29 -4.23 -5.28
N CYS A 185 9.13 -4.15 -4.27
CA CYS A 185 9.40 -5.27 -3.38
C CYS A 185 9.14 -4.84 -1.92
N HIS A 186 8.60 -5.74 -1.10
CA HIS A 186 8.24 -5.44 0.29
C HIS A 186 8.93 -6.41 1.26
N THR A 187 9.24 -5.96 2.46
CA THR A 187 9.77 -6.82 3.52
C THR A 187 8.65 -7.62 4.20
N ALA A 188 8.96 -8.82 4.68
CA ALA A 188 8.02 -9.64 5.45
C ALA A 188 8.67 -10.16 6.74
N GLY A 189 7.92 -10.10 7.85
CA GLY A 189 8.42 -10.44 9.17
C GLY A 189 8.58 -11.93 9.46
N ASP A 190 7.89 -12.79 8.74
CA ASP A 190 8.01 -14.23 8.88
C ASP A 190 7.92 -14.92 7.52
N MET A 191 9.05 -15.37 7.04
CA MET A 191 9.17 -16.14 5.81
C MET A 191 9.77 -17.54 6.04
N GLY A 192 9.90 -17.94 7.32
CA GLY A 192 10.54 -19.20 7.70
C GLY A 192 11.98 -19.25 7.18
N GLN A 193 12.32 -20.32 6.45
CA GLN A 193 13.64 -20.50 5.82
C GLN A 193 13.77 -19.77 4.46
N ASN A 194 12.65 -19.32 3.89
CA ASN A 194 12.67 -18.64 2.59
C ASN A 194 13.15 -17.21 2.73
N LYS A 195 13.91 -16.75 1.74
CA LYS A 195 14.43 -15.39 1.69
C LYS A 195 13.68 -14.48 0.72
N PHE A 196 12.99 -15.06 -0.26
CA PHE A 196 12.25 -14.32 -1.27
C PHE A 196 10.97 -15.08 -1.68
N ALA A 197 9.86 -14.35 -1.83
CA ALA A 197 8.56 -14.92 -2.20
C ALA A 197 7.92 -14.11 -3.32
N VAL A 198 7.45 -14.81 -4.35
CA VAL A 198 6.79 -14.22 -5.52
C VAL A 198 5.40 -14.83 -5.67
N GLY A 199 4.42 -14.03 -6.08
CA GLY A 199 3.07 -14.49 -6.39
C GLY A 199 2.07 -14.32 -5.24
N GLY A 200 1.00 -15.13 -5.28
CA GLY A 200 -0.16 -14.94 -4.42
C GLY A 200 -1.06 -13.80 -4.88
N THR A 201 -1.97 -13.37 -4.00
CA THR A 201 -2.82 -12.20 -4.18
C THR A 201 -3.09 -11.53 -2.83
N SER A 202 -3.72 -10.37 -2.83
CA SER A 202 -4.15 -9.65 -1.64
C SER A 202 -5.64 -9.34 -1.70
N ASN A 203 -6.22 -8.93 -0.58
CA ASN A 203 -7.57 -8.40 -0.56
C ASN A 203 -7.62 -6.95 -1.05
N GLY A 204 -8.72 -6.57 -1.69
CA GLY A 204 -9.17 -5.19 -1.72
C GLY A 204 -9.94 -4.85 -0.44
N HIS A 205 -10.24 -3.56 -0.25
CA HIS A 205 -11.04 -3.14 0.90
C HIS A 205 -11.81 -1.84 0.64
N ILE A 206 -12.83 -1.63 1.46
CA ILE A 206 -13.52 -0.35 1.64
C ILE A 206 -13.43 0.05 3.10
N VAL A 207 -13.30 1.35 3.36
CA VAL A 207 -13.29 1.91 4.71
C VAL A 207 -14.64 2.55 4.99
N LYS A 208 -15.11 2.40 6.21
CA LYS A 208 -16.35 3.01 6.72
C LYS A 208 -16.01 3.91 7.89
N TYR A 209 -16.32 5.18 7.76
CA TYR A 209 -16.35 6.12 8.88
C TYR A 209 -17.80 6.21 9.34
N VAL A 210 -18.06 5.78 10.58
CA VAL A 210 -19.41 5.60 11.12
C VAL A 210 -19.62 6.54 12.30
N GLU A 211 -20.69 7.33 12.23
CA GLU A 211 -21.05 8.29 13.26
C GLU A 211 -22.45 7.96 13.78
N TYR A 212 -22.55 7.51 15.02
CA TYR A 212 -23.82 7.38 15.71
C TYR A 212 -24.15 8.65 16.49
N LYS A 213 -25.37 9.15 16.33
CA LYS A 213 -25.90 10.27 17.11
C LYS A 213 -27.10 9.80 17.91
N GLY A 214 -27.04 10.06 19.18
CA GLY A 214 -28.10 9.81 20.14
C GLY A 214 -28.55 11.09 20.82
N ARG A 215 -29.01 10.96 22.08
CA ARG A 215 -29.38 12.08 22.92
C ARG A 215 -28.81 11.90 24.31
N GLY A 216 -28.02 12.89 24.75
CA GLY A 216 -27.44 12.93 26.09
C GLY A 216 -28.50 13.11 27.17
N SER A 217 -28.28 12.49 28.33
CA SER A 217 -29.04 12.71 29.57
C SER A 217 -28.22 12.24 30.76
N HIS A 218 -28.70 12.53 31.97
CA HIS A 218 -28.04 12.04 33.18
C HIS A 218 -28.21 10.53 33.31
N ALA A 219 -27.13 9.76 33.22
CA ALA A 219 -27.16 8.29 33.13
C ALA A 219 -27.80 7.62 34.35
N GLY A 220 -27.65 8.20 35.56
CA GLY A 220 -28.25 7.68 36.79
C GLY A 220 -29.64 8.26 37.09
N GLY A 221 -29.83 9.57 36.87
CA GLY A 221 -31.06 10.29 37.30
C GLY A 221 -32.18 10.28 36.25
N ALA A 222 -31.87 10.34 34.97
CA ALA A 222 -32.83 10.45 33.89
C ALA A 222 -32.43 9.66 32.61
N PRO A 223 -32.04 8.37 32.71
CA PRO A 223 -31.59 7.60 31.52
C PRO A 223 -32.69 7.45 30.47
N HIS A 224 -33.95 7.44 30.88
CA HIS A 224 -35.11 7.31 30.00
C HIS A 224 -35.31 8.53 29.04
N LEU A 225 -34.65 9.64 29.29
CA LEU A 225 -34.64 10.80 28.40
C LEU A 225 -33.52 10.75 27.36
N GLY A 226 -32.57 9.81 27.52
CA GLY A 226 -31.42 9.66 26.63
C GLY A 226 -31.69 8.65 25.48
N ILE A 227 -30.83 8.74 24.44
CA ILE A 227 -30.69 7.73 23.41
C ILE A 227 -29.21 7.37 23.36
N ASN A 228 -28.86 6.12 23.71
CA ASN A 228 -27.48 5.71 23.89
C ASN A 228 -26.83 5.28 22.58
N ALA A 229 -26.00 6.16 22.01
CA ALA A 229 -25.23 5.90 20.77
C ALA A 229 -24.18 4.77 20.93
N LEU A 230 -23.65 4.56 22.15
CA LEU A 230 -22.71 3.46 22.41
C LEU A 230 -23.40 2.10 22.35
N ASN A 231 -24.63 2.01 22.85
CA ASN A 231 -25.43 0.80 22.71
C ASN A 231 -25.77 0.51 21.23
N ALA A 232 -26.10 1.55 20.44
CA ALA A 232 -26.28 1.40 18.99
C ALA A 232 -25.04 0.75 18.34
N ALA A 233 -23.86 1.28 18.61
CA ALA A 233 -22.61 0.74 18.09
C ALA A 233 -22.41 -0.72 18.57
N SER A 234 -22.66 -1.03 19.84
CA SER A 234 -22.51 -2.38 20.39
C SER A 234 -23.43 -3.40 19.70
N PHE A 235 -24.70 -3.07 19.44
CA PHE A 235 -25.62 -3.93 18.67
C PHE A 235 -25.15 -4.11 17.24
N ALA A 236 -24.65 -3.07 16.60
CA ALA A 236 -24.11 -3.19 15.24
C ALA A 236 -22.92 -4.15 15.16
N LEU A 237 -22.00 -4.10 16.13
CA LEU A 237 -20.86 -5.02 16.19
C LEU A 237 -21.31 -6.48 16.41
N GLN A 238 -22.33 -6.71 17.21
CA GLN A 238 -22.93 -8.03 17.37
C GLN A 238 -23.59 -8.50 16.07
N ALA A 239 -24.32 -7.62 15.35
CA ALA A 239 -24.92 -7.94 14.07
C ALA A 239 -23.87 -8.28 13.01
N ILE A 240 -22.73 -7.59 12.98
CA ILE A 240 -21.58 -7.92 12.12
C ILE A 240 -21.07 -9.33 12.44
N ASN A 241 -20.88 -9.65 13.73
CA ASN A 241 -20.42 -10.97 14.15
C ASN A 241 -21.43 -12.09 13.82
N ALA A 242 -22.72 -11.85 13.99
CA ALA A 242 -23.78 -12.79 13.63
C ALA A 242 -23.87 -13.09 12.13
N ASN A 243 -23.37 -12.18 11.27
CA ASN A 243 -23.32 -12.37 9.82
C ASN A 243 -22.07 -13.09 9.33
N ARG A 244 -21.13 -13.53 10.18
CA ARG A 244 -19.88 -14.16 9.73
C ARG A 244 -20.08 -15.46 8.96
N GLU A 245 -21.12 -16.21 9.27
CA GLU A 245 -21.42 -17.49 8.62
C GLU A 245 -21.91 -17.38 7.18
N ILE A 246 -22.38 -16.20 6.75
CA ILE A 246 -22.92 -16.01 5.39
C ILE A 246 -21.86 -15.62 4.36
N TYR A 247 -20.62 -15.36 4.80
CA TYR A 247 -19.54 -15.00 3.89
C TYR A 247 -18.97 -16.26 3.23
N MET A 248 -18.75 -16.18 1.92
CA MET A 248 -18.13 -17.27 1.16
C MET A 248 -16.64 -17.36 1.50
N ASP A 249 -16.11 -18.56 1.67
CA ASP A 249 -14.69 -18.78 1.99
C ASP A 249 -13.77 -18.21 0.90
N GLU A 250 -14.16 -18.33 -0.36
CA GLU A 250 -13.44 -17.81 -1.52
C GLU A 250 -13.33 -16.27 -1.54
N ASP A 251 -14.27 -15.57 -0.89
CA ASP A 251 -14.23 -14.12 -0.74
C ASP A 251 -13.17 -13.65 0.28
N THR A 252 -12.57 -14.56 1.07
CA THR A 252 -11.55 -14.28 2.11
C THR A 252 -11.86 -13.05 2.96
N VAL A 253 -13.11 -12.96 3.42
CA VAL A 253 -13.65 -11.76 4.08
C VAL A 253 -12.93 -11.48 5.41
N ARG A 254 -12.50 -10.24 5.60
CA ARG A 254 -12.00 -9.72 6.89
C ARG A 254 -12.72 -8.43 7.23
N ILE A 255 -13.34 -8.39 8.41
CA ILE A 255 -14.08 -7.22 8.90
C ILE A 255 -13.52 -6.88 10.27
N HIS A 256 -12.98 -5.68 10.40
CA HIS A 256 -12.35 -5.20 11.63
C HIS A 256 -12.32 -3.68 11.68
N GLY A 257 -12.10 -3.12 12.85
CA GLY A 257 -12.00 -1.67 13.02
C GLY A 257 -11.81 -1.29 14.48
N ILE A 258 -11.90 -0.01 14.74
CA ILE A 258 -11.76 0.61 16.05
C ILE A 258 -12.92 1.56 16.34
N MET A 259 -13.17 1.81 17.60
CA MET A 259 -14.04 2.89 18.09
C MET A 259 -13.12 4.06 18.46
N THR A 260 -13.26 5.17 17.76
CA THR A 260 -12.42 6.38 17.96
C THR A 260 -13.03 7.31 19.01
N VAL A 261 -14.36 7.30 19.15
CA VAL A 261 -15.10 8.04 20.19
C VAL A 261 -16.16 7.14 20.76
N GLY A 262 -16.16 6.94 22.10
CA GLY A 262 -17.09 6.06 22.82
C GLY A 262 -18.00 6.76 23.83
N GLY A 263 -17.99 8.10 23.86
CA GLY A 263 -18.68 8.95 24.83
C GLY A 263 -17.71 9.83 25.61
N GLU A 264 -18.23 10.71 26.46
CA GLU A 264 -17.42 11.73 27.16
C GLU A 264 -17.30 11.49 28.68
N ALA A 265 -18.37 11.03 29.32
CA ALA A 265 -18.40 10.84 30.78
C ALA A 265 -19.29 9.67 31.18
N VAL A 266 -18.88 8.90 32.18
CA VAL A 266 -19.63 7.74 32.69
C VAL A 266 -21.01 8.13 33.28
N SER A 267 -21.18 9.37 33.75
CA SER A 267 -22.43 9.89 34.30
C SER A 267 -23.41 10.42 33.24
N ALA A 268 -23.02 10.47 31.97
CA ALA A 268 -23.85 10.92 30.85
C ALA A 268 -24.13 9.77 29.89
N VAL A 269 -25.35 9.71 29.34
CA VAL A 269 -25.67 8.79 28.24
C VAL A 269 -24.89 9.23 27.00
N PRO A 270 -24.04 8.36 26.41
CA PRO A 270 -23.26 8.71 25.22
C PRO A 270 -24.15 9.11 24.04
N SER A 271 -23.94 10.32 23.52
CA SER A 271 -24.72 10.88 22.38
C SER A 271 -23.94 10.99 21.08
N ASP A 272 -22.62 10.86 21.13
CA ASP A 272 -21.72 10.85 19.95
C ASP A 272 -20.77 9.67 20.07
N VAL A 273 -20.85 8.73 19.12
CA VAL A 273 -19.97 7.57 19.04
C VAL A 273 -19.50 7.39 17.61
N ARG A 274 -18.20 7.23 17.43
CA ARG A 274 -17.57 7.15 16.11
C ARG A 274 -16.70 5.92 15.98
N LEU A 275 -16.74 5.29 14.79
CA LEU A 275 -15.96 4.11 14.47
C LEU A 275 -15.29 4.27 13.11
N GLU A 276 -14.10 3.68 12.99
CA GLU A 276 -13.43 3.43 11.72
C GLU A 276 -13.37 1.93 11.47
N TRP A 277 -13.94 1.49 10.35
CA TRP A 277 -14.13 0.06 10.05
C TRP A 277 -13.64 -0.28 8.65
N ARG A 278 -13.05 -1.47 8.47
CA ARG A 278 -12.66 -2.00 7.17
C ARG A 278 -13.41 -3.27 6.83
N VAL A 279 -13.81 -3.36 5.57
CA VAL A 279 -14.36 -4.58 4.96
C VAL A 279 -13.42 -4.98 3.83
N ARG A 280 -12.71 -6.10 4.00
CA ARG A 280 -11.77 -6.64 3.03
C ARG A 280 -12.37 -7.85 2.33
N SER A 281 -12.09 -8.00 1.02
CA SER A 281 -12.50 -9.18 0.24
C SER A 281 -11.56 -9.39 -0.96
N SER A 282 -11.54 -10.63 -1.48
CA SER A 282 -10.64 -11.08 -2.54
C SER A 282 -10.92 -10.53 -3.94
N SER A 283 -12.10 -9.93 -4.17
CA SER A 283 -12.48 -9.37 -5.47
C SER A 283 -13.26 -8.05 -5.32
N PRO A 284 -13.24 -7.17 -6.33
CA PRO A 284 -14.02 -5.93 -6.31
C PRO A 284 -15.52 -6.19 -6.08
N ARG A 285 -16.07 -7.23 -6.72
CA ARG A 285 -17.49 -7.64 -6.54
C ARG A 285 -17.77 -8.05 -5.09
N ALA A 286 -16.88 -8.83 -4.48
CA ALA A 286 -17.02 -9.27 -3.10
C ALA A 286 -16.88 -8.09 -2.11
N VAL A 287 -16.01 -7.12 -2.37
CA VAL A 287 -15.89 -5.87 -1.58
C VAL A 287 -17.23 -5.13 -1.56
N VAL A 288 -17.85 -4.90 -2.72
CA VAL A 288 -19.15 -4.21 -2.84
C VAL A 288 -20.25 -4.97 -2.09
N LYS A 289 -20.38 -6.28 -2.36
CA LYS A 289 -21.40 -7.16 -1.73
C LYS A 289 -21.27 -7.15 -0.21
N ASN A 290 -20.08 -7.41 0.30
CA ASN A 290 -19.86 -7.56 1.74
C ASN A 290 -19.90 -6.19 2.47
N SER A 291 -19.54 -5.11 1.80
CA SER A 291 -19.72 -3.74 2.29
C SER A 291 -21.18 -3.43 2.59
N SER A 292 -22.11 -3.78 1.69
CA SER A 292 -23.54 -3.52 1.89
C SER A 292 -24.14 -4.31 3.05
N ILE A 293 -23.62 -5.52 3.32
CA ILE A 293 -24.03 -6.31 4.51
C ILE A 293 -23.64 -5.59 5.79
N VAL A 294 -22.42 -5.04 5.84
CA VAL A 294 -21.93 -4.31 7.01
C VAL A 294 -22.69 -2.99 7.22
N ASP A 295 -23.07 -2.28 6.16
CA ASP A 295 -23.93 -1.09 6.26
C ASP A 295 -25.29 -1.42 6.90
N ARG A 296 -25.89 -2.56 6.52
CA ARG A 296 -27.13 -3.06 7.12
C ARG A 296 -26.95 -3.34 8.62
N CYS A 297 -25.80 -3.90 9.03
CA CYS A 297 -25.50 -4.13 10.44
C CYS A 297 -25.38 -2.81 11.22
N PHE A 298 -24.73 -1.78 10.67
CA PHE A 298 -24.66 -0.48 11.33
C PHE A 298 -26.05 0.16 11.46
N LYS A 299 -26.90 0.08 10.43
CA LYS A 299 -28.29 0.56 10.51
C LYS A 299 -29.11 -0.18 11.56
N SER A 300 -28.93 -1.50 11.69
CA SER A 300 -29.67 -2.30 12.69
C SER A 300 -29.36 -1.87 14.12
N GLY A 301 -28.11 -1.47 14.41
CA GLY A 301 -27.74 -0.94 15.72
C GLY A 301 -28.44 0.39 16.03
N ALA A 302 -28.53 1.29 15.06
CA ALA A 302 -29.29 2.54 15.19
C ALA A 302 -30.78 2.28 15.44
N LEU A 303 -31.39 1.40 14.63
CA LEU A 303 -32.78 1.00 14.75
C LEU A 303 -33.13 0.43 16.13
N ALA A 304 -32.24 -0.38 16.70
CA ALA A 304 -32.47 -1.07 17.97
C ALA A 304 -32.67 -0.13 19.16
N VAL A 305 -32.12 1.07 19.13
CA VAL A 305 -32.15 2.03 20.23
C VAL A 305 -32.75 3.40 19.86
N GLY A 306 -33.22 3.57 18.63
CA GLY A 306 -33.76 4.85 18.16
C GLY A 306 -32.70 5.94 17.95
N ALA A 307 -31.45 5.57 17.68
CA ALA A 307 -30.37 6.50 17.33
C ALA A 307 -30.35 6.77 15.81
N SER A 308 -29.67 7.84 15.39
CA SER A 308 -29.32 8.00 13.99
C SER A 308 -27.91 7.51 13.71
N VAL A 309 -27.66 7.05 12.47
CA VAL A 309 -26.32 6.67 12.01
C VAL A 309 -26.01 7.29 10.65
N LYS A 310 -24.81 7.81 10.53
CA LYS A 310 -24.21 8.29 9.28
C LYS A 310 -23.02 7.40 8.95
N ILE A 311 -23.02 6.80 7.77
CA ILE A 311 -21.95 5.92 7.30
C ILE A 311 -21.33 6.57 6.06
N THR A 312 -20.09 7.00 6.18
CA THR A 312 -19.30 7.47 5.04
C THR A 312 -18.49 6.30 4.51
N ASN A 313 -18.85 5.80 3.33
CA ASN A 313 -18.11 4.77 2.61
C ASN A 313 -16.97 5.43 1.83
N ILE A 314 -15.75 5.01 2.10
CA ILE A 314 -14.52 5.57 1.53
C ILE A 314 -13.84 4.48 0.69
N PRO A 315 -13.61 4.71 -0.62
CA PRO A 315 -12.90 3.78 -1.47
C PRO A 315 -11.52 3.45 -0.88
N GLY A 316 -11.28 2.18 -0.67
CA GLY A 316 -9.97 1.64 -0.34
C GLY A 316 -9.34 0.98 -1.56
N TYR A 317 -8.46 0.02 -1.33
CA TYR A 317 -7.65 -0.61 -2.37
C TYR A 317 -8.37 -1.72 -3.12
N LEU A 318 -8.00 -1.94 -4.38
CA LEU A 318 -8.39 -3.12 -5.13
C LEU A 318 -7.45 -4.30 -4.84
N PRO A 319 -7.89 -5.56 -5.07
CA PRO A 319 -7.05 -6.73 -4.89
C PRO A 319 -5.85 -6.73 -5.83
N MET A 320 -4.67 -7.14 -5.33
CA MET A 320 -3.47 -7.26 -6.15
C MET A 320 -3.60 -8.38 -7.18
N LYS A 321 -3.21 -8.10 -8.42
CA LYS A 321 -3.08 -9.07 -9.51
C LYS A 321 -1.65 -9.02 -10.04
N HIS A 322 -0.85 -10.04 -9.74
CA HIS A 322 0.50 -10.15 -10.25
C HIS A 322 0.51 -10.58 -11.72
N ASP A 323 1.34 -9.92 -12.53
CA ASP A 323 1.62 -10.37 -13.90
C ASP A 323 2.50 -11.64 -13.86
N THR A 324 2.11 -12.66 -14.61
CA THR A 324 2.76 -13.98 -14.57
C THR A 324 4.16 -13.99 -15.18
N ILE A 325 4.41 -13.17 -16.20
CA ILE A 325 5.74 -13.05 -16.81
C ILE A 325 6.68 -12.33 -15.86
N LEU A 326 6.23 -11.26 -15.22
CA LEU A 326 7.02 -10.57 -14.19
C LEU A 326 7.32 -11.50 -13.01
N GLN A 327 6.35 -12.33 -12.59
CA GLN A 327 6.59 -13.34 -11.54
C GLN A 327 7.73 -14.31 -11.95
N SER A 328 7.72 -14.79 -13.19
CA SER A 328 8.79 -15.68 -13.69
C SER A 328 10.14 -14.98 -13.71
N ILE A 329 10.20 -13.72 -14.18
CA ILE A 329 11.43 -12.92 -14.19
C ILE A 329 12.00 -12.78 -12.76
N PHE A 330 11.17 -12.45 -11.77
CA PHE A 330 11.64 -12.35 -10.39
C PHE A 330 12.05 -13.71 -9.81
N GLN A 331 11.32 -14.77 -10.11
CA GLN A 331 11.64 -16.12 -9.65
C GLN A 331 13.00 -16.60 -10.20
N ASP A 332 13.25 -16.41 -11.49
CA ASP A 332 14.49 -16.82 -12.16
C ASP A 332 15.66 -16.01 -11.60
N ASN A 333 15.55 -14.68 -11.52
CA ASN A 333 16.58 -13.82 -10.96
C ASN A 333 16.87 -14.12 -9.49
N ALA A 334 15.85 -14.39 -8.68
CA ALA A 334 16.03 -14.75 -7.29
C ALA A 334 16.70 -16.15 -7.17
N THR A 335 16.33 -17.10 -8.01
CA THR A 335 16.96 -18.42 -8.06
C THR A 335 18.45 -18.32 -8.39
N ASP A 336 18.80 -17.48 -9.35
CA ASP A 336 20.20 -17.26 -9.76
C ASP A 336 21.00 -16.52 -8.67
N LEU A 337 20.39 -15.52 -8.01
CA LEU A 337 21.10 -14.68 -7.05
C LEU A 337 21.27 -15.31 -5.67
N ILE A 338 20.23 -15.98 -5.15
CA ILE A 338 20.20 -16.48 -3.76
C ILE A 338 19.97 -17.99 -3.66
N GLY A 339 19.83 -18.70 -4.78
CA GLY A 339 19.61 -20.15 -4.85
C GLY A 339 18.15 -20.55 -4.69
N LYS A 340 17.75 -21.58 -5.45
CA LYS A 340 16.36 -22.07 -5.54
C LYS A 340 15.71 -22.41 -4.20
N SER A 341 16.47 -22.94 -3.24
CA SER A 341 15.98 -23.32 -1.90
C SER A 341 15.52 -22.13 -1.06
N ASN A 342 15.92 -20.90 -1.41
CA ASN A 342 15.57 -19.67 -0.71
C ASN A 342 14.39 -18.92 -1.37
N VAL A 343 13.83 -19.45 -2.45
CA VAL A 343 12.77 -18.81 -3.23
C VAL A 343 11.49 -19.64 -3.16
N ILE A 344 10.38 -18.99 -2.83
CA ILE A 344 9.05 -19.61 -2.84
C ILE A 344 8.16 -18.94 -3.89
N LEU A 345 7.53 -19.75 -4.73
CA LEU A 345 6.44 -19.31 -5.60
C LEU A 345 5.11 -19.59 -4.89
N ILE A 346 4.38 -18.52 -4.61
CA ILE A 346 3.05 -18.59 -3.99
C ILE A 346 2.02 -18.76 -5.10
N PRO A 347 1.15 -19.81 -5.04
CA PRO A 347 0.11 -19.99 -6.04
C PRO A 347 -0.77 -18.75 -6.23
N SER A 348 -1.15 -18.44 -7.46
CA SER A 348 -1.91 -17.22 -7.82
C SER A 348 -3.25 -17.10 -7.11
N GLY A 349 -3.88 -18.23 -6.72
CA GLY A 349 -5.13 -18.24 -5.95
C GLY A 349 -4.96 -18.09 -4.42
N GLN A 350 -3.71 -18.13 -3.92
CA GLN A 350 -3.47 -18.03 -2.48
C GLN A 350 -3.49 -16.57 -2.04
N ASN A 351 -4.55 -16.20 -1.29
CA ASN A 351 -4.72 -14.86 -0.73
C ASN A 351 -4.06 -14.77 0.66
N ARG A 352 -3.24 -13.74 0.87
CA ARG A 352 -2.57 -13.47 2.15
C ARG A 352 -3.40 -12.66 3.15
N GLY A 353 -4.58 -12.17 2.75
CA GLY A 353 -5.51 -11.41 3.61
C GLY A 353 -5.15 -9.94 3.81
N GLY A 354 -3.91 -9.53 3.54
CA GLY A 354 -3.47 -8.13 3.54
C GLY A 354 -4.06 -7.35 2.36
N SER A 355 -3.75 -6.06 2.29
CA SER A 355 -4.09 -5.18 1.16
C SER A 355 -2.92 -4.25 0.90
N THR A 356 -2.74 -3.85 -0.34
CA THR A 356 -1.79 -2.82 -0.78
C THR A 356 -2.41 -2.03 -1.93
N ASP A 357 -2.11 -0.75 -2.03
CA ASP A 357 -2.56 0.09 -3.14
C ASP A 357 -1.82 -0.21 -4.47
N MET A 358 -0.80 -1.09 -4.46
CA MET A 358 -0.32 -1.75 -5.67
C MET A 358 -1.41 -2.58 -6.37
N GLY A 359 -2.43 -3.01 -5.62
CA GLY A 359 -3.63 -3.62 -6.17
C GLY A 359 -4.32 -2.73 -7.19
N ASP A 360 -4.43 -1.43 -6.93
CA ASP A 360 -5.02 -0.44 -7.83
C ASP A 360 -4.21 -0.29 -9.12
N ILE A 361 -2.89 -0.19 -9.02
CA ILE A 361 -1.98 -0.15 -10.18
C ILE A 361 -2.13 -1.42 -11.03
N SER A 362 -2.20 -2.59 -10.38
CA SER A 362 -2.28 -3.89 -11.07
C SER A 362 -3.57 -4.13 -11.86
N GLN A 363 -4.63 -3.32 -11.64
CA GLN A 363 -5.83 -3.35 -12.47
C GLN A 363 -5.62 -2.63 -13.82
N LEU A 364 -4.62 -1.75 -13.92
CA LEU A 364 -4.38 -0.87 -15.05
C LEU A 364 -3.20 -1.30 -15.92
N ILE A 365 -2.09 -1.66 -15.29
CA ILE A 365 -0.83 -2.01 -15.94
C ILE A 365 -0.22 -3.27 -15.32
N PRO A 366 0.61 -4.02 -16.09
CA PRO A 366 1.31 -5.18 -15.55
C PRO A 366 2.16 -4.79 -14.36
N SER A 367 1.98 -5.54 -13.26
CA SER A 367 2.64 -5.22 -11.99
C SER A 367 3.11 -6.47 -11.25
N CYS A 368 4.18 -6.34 -10.47
CA CYS A 368 4.67 -7.37 -9.57
C CYS A 368 5.12 -6.76 -8.24
N HIS A 369 4.77 -7.46 -7.15
CA HIS A 369 5.02 -7.04 -5.78
C HIS A 369 5.49 -8.23 -4.93
N PRO A 370 6.74 -8.71 -5.14
CA PRO A 370 7.32 -9.77 -4.34
C PRO A 370 7.66 -9.32 -2.92
N TYR A 371 7.94 -10.32 -2.06
CA TYR A 371 8.32 -10.14 -0.68
C TYR A 371 9.73 -10.66 -0.41
N THR A 372 10.48 -9.94 0.45
CA THR A 372 11.81 -10.33 0.90
C THR A 372 11.84 -10.49 2.41
N SER A 373 12.75 -11.34 2.89
CA SER A 373 13.01 -11.53 4.33
C SER A 373 13.84 -10.40 4.93
N GLY A 374 14.26 -10.58 6.17
CA GLY A 374 15.14 -9.68 6.91
C GLY A 374 14.43 -8.91 8.02
N ALA A 375 13.10 -8.85 7.99
CA ALA A 375 12.28 -8.40 9.11
C ALA A 375 12.00 -9.56 10.09
N VAL A 376 11.72 -9.22 11.35
CA VAL A 376 11.20 -10.11 12.38
C VAL A 376 9.97 -9.48 13.04
N GLY A 377 9.15 -10.29 13.67
CA GLY A 377 7.92 -9.85 14.33
C GLY A 377 6.75 -9.62 13.34
N PRO A 378 5.53 -9.56 13.86
CA PRO A 378 4.35 -9.31 13.03
C PRO A 378 4.33 -7.87 12.53
N GLY A 379 3.99 -7.67 11.26
CA GLY A 379 3.78 -6.33 10.69
C GLY A 379 2.76 -5.52 11.49
N HIS A 380 2.88 -4.18 11.48
CA HIS A 380 2.02 -3.23 12.20
C HIS A 380 2.08 -3.38 13.73
N SER A 381 3.14 -3.96 14.26
CA SER A 381 3.35 -4.10 15.70
C SER A 381 4.66 -3.45 16.16
N LYS A 382 4.79 -3.24 17.48
CA LYS A 382 6.03 -2.75 18.10
C LYS A 382 7.23 -3.68 17.89
N ASP A 383 6.97 -4.94 17.60
CA ASP A 383 7.99 -5.99 17.48
C ASP A 383 8.47 -6.18 16.02
N TYR A 384 7.90 -5.44 15.07
CA TYR A 384 8.36 -5.47 13.69
C TYR A 384 9.68 -4.72 13.51
N LEU A 385 10.78 -5.45 13.37
CA LEU A 385 12.13 -4.90 13.29
C LEU A 385 12.90 -5.47 12.11
N ILE A 386 13.64 -4.64 11.42
CA ILE A 386 14.62 -5.11 10.42
C ILE A 386 15.87 -5.58 11.14
N LYS A 387 16.20 -6.85 11.03
CA LYS A 387 17.40 -7.48 11.62
C LYS A 387 18.48 -7.77 10.59
N ASP A 388 18.11 -7.95 9.33
CA ASP A 388 19.03 -8.22 8.23
C ASP A 388 18.77 -7.24 7.06
N TYR A 389 19.55 -6.17 7.02
CA TYR A 389 19.46 -5.16 5.96
C TYR A 389 20.00 -5.65 4.61
N GLU A 390 20.85 -6.68 4.59
CA GLU A 390 21.27 -7.32 3.34
C GLU A 390 20.08 -7.94 2.62
N SER A 391 19.29 -8.73 3.35
CA SER A 391 18.07 -9.36 2.82
C SER A 391 16.95 -8.35 2.58
N SER A 392 16.86 -7.27 3.39
CA SER A 392 15.74 -6.32 3.33
C SER A 392 15.96 -5.14 2.38
N VAL A 393 17.19 -4.85 1.97
CA VAL A 393 17.51 -3.69 1.12
C VAL A 393 18.33 -4.10 -0.09
N ILE A 394 19.46 -4.79 0.12
CA ILE A 394 20.45 -5.01 -0.94
C ILE A 394 20.01 -6.10 -1.91
N THR A 395 19.60 -7.25 -1.39
CA THR A 395 19.10 -8.36 -2.22
C THR A 395 17.91 -7.94 -3.11
N PRO A 396 16.84 -7.33 -2.57
CA PRO A 396 15.72 -6.89 -3.40
C PRO A 396 16.10 -5.73 -4.33
N ALA A 397 17.02 -4.82 -3.97
CA ALA A 397 17.54 -3.82 -4.89
C ALA A 397 18.19 -4.45 -6.13
N LYS A 398 19.01 -5.50 -5.92
CA LYS A 398 19.59 -6.29 -7.03
C LYS A 398 18.51 -6.96 -7.87
N LEU A 399 17.50 -7.58 -7.25
CA LEU A 399 16.42 -8.25 -7.96
C LEU A 399 15.58 -7.29 -8.80
N LEU A 400 15.30 -6.09 -8.28
CA LEU A 400 14.62 -5.02 -9.03
C LEU A 400 15.47 -4.53 -10.21
N ALA A 401 16.78 -4.37 -10.01
CA ALA A 401 17.70 -3.99 -11.08
C ALA A 401 17.80 -5.09 -12.15
N MET A 402 17.96 -6.35 -11.75
CA MET A 402 18.03 -7.50 -12.67
C MET A 402 16.73 -7.64 -13.49
N ALA A 403 15.56 -7.51 -12.85
CA ALA A 403 14.27 -7.54 -13.53
C ALA A 403 14.13 -6.38 -14.52
N THR A 404 14.57 -5.17 -14.15
CA THR A 404 14.57 -4.01 -15.06
C THR A 404 15.49 -4.24 -16.26
N ILE A 405 16.65 -4.85 -16.07
CA ILE A 405 17.57 -5.22 -17.15
C ILE A 405 16.92 -6.24 -18.09
N ASP A 406 16.26 -7.29 -17.56
CA ASP A 406 15.53 -8.27 -18.39
C ASP A 406 14.45 -7.60 -19.25
N LEU A 407 13.78 -6.60 -18.71
CA LEU A 407 12.71 -5.88 -19.40
C LEU A 407 13.23 -4.91 -20.47
N LEU A 408 14.33 -4.21 -20.21
CA LEU A 408 14.77 -3.07 -21.05
C LEU A 408 16.00 -3.35 -21.90
N ALA A 409 16.72 -4.46 -21.67
CA ALA A 409 17.76 -4.91 -22.60
C ALA A 409 17.15 -5.44 -23.91
N GLU A 410 18.00 -5.73 -24.90
CA GLU A 410 17.58 -6.29 -26.19
C GLU A 410 16.38 -5.53 -26.82
N ASP A 411 16.52 -4.20 -26.86
CA ASP A 411 15.52 -3.28 -27.41
C ASP A 411 14.13 -3.35 -26.72
N GLY A 412 14.09 -3.83 -25.46
CA GLY A 412 12.88 -3.90 -24.64
C GLY A 412 11.88 -4.99 -25.05
N ILE A 413 12.33 -5.99 -25.80
CA ILE A 413 11.46 -7.09 -26.31
C ILE A 413 10.69 -7.77 -25.19
N LYS A 414 11.35 -8.04 -24.06
CA LYS A 414 10.68 -8.71 -22.92
C LYS A 414 9.59 -7.82 -22.30
N ALA A 415 9.82 -6.53 -22.16
CA ALA A 415 8.79 -5.60 -21.66
C ALA A 415 7.63 -5.48 -22.65
N GLN A 416 7.88 -5.47 -23.96
CA GLN A 416 6.83 -5.48 -24.97
C GLN A 416 5.98 -6.76 -24.88
N GLU A 417 6.61 -7.92 -24.64
CA GLU A 417 5.89 -9.19 -24.40
C GLU A 417 4.96 -9.09 -23.19
N VAL A 418 5.45 -8.55 -22.07
CA VAL A 418 4.65 -8.32 -20.84
C VAL A 418 3.45 -7.43 -21.14
N ILE A 419 3.67 -6.29 -21.80
CA ILE A 419 2.61 -5.30 -22.12
C ILE A 419 1.56 -5.92 -23.05
N GLN A 420 1.98 -6.61 -24.11
CA GLN A 420 1.07 -7.23 -25.10
C GLN A 420 0.22 -8.37 -24.52
N LYS A 421 0.78 -9.16 -23.61
CA LYS A 421 0.06 -10.28 -22.96
C LYS A 421 -0.78 -9.86 -21.76
N HIS A 422 -0.54 -8.65 -21.25
CA HIS A 422 -1.32 -8.14 -20.13
C HIS A 422 -2.78 -7.90 -20.53
N SER A 423 -3.69 -8.40 -19.73
CA SER A 423 -5.12 -8.05 -19.83
C SER A 423 -5.50 -7.21 -18.63
N SER A 424 -5.60 -5.90 -18.82
CA SER A 424 -6.15 -5.01 -17.80
C SER A 424 -7.64 -5.24 -17.65
N ASN A 425 -8.12 -5.26 -16.42
CA ASN A 425 -9.56 -5.36 -16.15
C ASN A 425 -10.26 -3.99 -16.31
N MET A 426 -9.49 -2.91 -16.21
CA MET A 426 -9.97 -1.54 -16.23
C MET A 426 -8.98 -0.64 -17.00
N ASN A 427 -9.49 0.39 -17.64
CA ASN A 427 -8.71 1.57 -18.00
C ASN A 427 -8.85 2.62 -16.89
N LYS A 428 -8.05 3.68 -16.94
CA LYS A 428 -8.06 4.75 -15.94
C LYS A 428 -9.47 5.33 -15.69
N ASP A 429 -10.23 5.61 -16.74
CA ASP A 429 -11.56 6.22 -16.60
C ASP A 429 -12.55 5.27 -15.92
N SER A 430 -12.55 3.99 -16.29
CA SER A 430 -13.41 2.96 -15.67
C SER A 430 -12.99 2.70 -14.23
N TYR A 431 -11.69 2.72 -13.93
CA TYR A 431 -11.16 2.61 -12.57
C TYR A 431 -11.62 3.79 -11.70
N LEU A 432 -11.43 5.02 -12.15
CA LEU A 432 -11.84 6.21 -11.39
C LEU A 432 -13.35 6.26 -11.16
N ARG A 433 -14.13 5.85 -12.17
CA ARG A 433 -15.58 5.72 -12.03
C ARG A 433 -15.93 4.69 -10.96
N PHE A 434 -15.34 3.50 -11.01
CA PHE A 434 -15.58 2.44 -10.04
C PHE A 434 -15.24 2.90 -8.61
N GLN A 435 -14.09 3.55 -8.42
CA GLN A 435 -13.69 4.07 -7.10
C GLN A 435 -14.66 5.16 -6.61
N ARG A 436 -15.11 6.06 -7.49
CA ARG A 436 -16.10 7.09 -7.14
C ARG A 436 -17.47 6.51 -6.81
N ASP A 437 -17.88 5.44 -7.49
CA ASP A 437 -19.15 4.75 -7.23
C ASP A 437 -19.13 4.01 -5.88
N LEU A 438 -17.96 3.64 -5.36
CA LEU A 438 -17.80 3.10 -4.00
C LEU A 438 -17.95 4.17 -2.92
N ALA A 439 -17.64 5.43 -3.25
CA ALA A 439 -17.79 6.55 -2.32
C ALA A 439 -19.28 6.87 -2.15
N SER A 440 -19.80 6.68 -0.96
CA SER A 440 -21.21 6.97 -0.67
C SER A 440 -21.39 7.46 0.75
N LEU A 441 -22.45 8.25 0.93
CA LEU A 441 -22.94 8.68 2.22
C LEU A 441 -24.29 8.03 2.46
N VAL A 442 -24.39 7.28 3.55
CA VAL A 442 -25.63 6.61 3.97
C VAL A 442 -26.06 7.21 5.29
N GLU A 443 -27.24 7.80 5.33
CA GLU A 443 -27.88 8.30 6.54
C GLU A 443 -29.12 7.47 6.86
N PHE A 444 -29.28 7.13 8.13
CA PHE A 444 -30.43 6.35 8.60
C PHE A 444 -30.84 6.84 10.00
N ASP A 445 -32.11 7.09 10.17
CA ASP A 445 -32.74 7.46 11.44
C ASP A 445 -33.46 6.24 12.01
N GLY A 446 -33.02 5.74 13.16
CA GLY A 446 -33.61 4.59 13.82
C GLY A 446 -34.86 4.92 14.63
N ALA A 447 -35.21 6.21 14.78
CA ALA A 447 -36.43 6.65 15.46
C ALA A 447 -37.68 6.62 14.55
N THR A 448 -37.47 6.53 13.24
CA THR A 448 -38.53 6.38 12.21
C THR A 448 -38.55 4.97 11.66
#